data_6583377a914c99b394dbc600799f9e90
#
_entry.id   6583377a914c99b394dbc600799f9e90
#
_cell.length_a   1.000
_cell.length_b   1.000
_cell.length_c   1.000
_cell.angle_alpha   90.00
_cell.angle_beta   90.00
_cell.angle_gamma   90.00
#
_symmetry.space_group_name_H-M   'P 1'
#
loop_
_entity.id
_entity.type
_entity.pdbx_description
1 polymer ?
#
loop_
_entity_poly.entity_id
_entity_poly.type
_entity_poly.pdbx_seq_one_letter_code
_entity_poly.pdbx_strand_id
1 'polypeptide(L)' 'MSPTIYDIARVAGVSKSTVSRVLNKQTNISPEARDKVLKAIDELN' A
#
# COMPACT_ATOMS: atom_id res chain seq x y z
N MET A 1 -4.56 5.05 16.94
CA MET A 1 -4.39 5.91 15.75
C MET A 1 -4.34 5.07 14.49
N SER A 2 -4.93 5.58 13.42
CA SER A 2 -4.91 4.87 12.16
C SER A 2 -3.55 4.99 11.49
N PRO A 3 -3.08 3.93 10.80
CA PRO A 3 -1.83 4.03 10.06
C PRO A 3 -1.96 5.03 8.90
N THR A 4 -0.86 5.73 8.64
CA THR A 4 -0.83 6.67 7.54
C THR A 4 -0.29 5.99 6.30
N ILE A 5 -0.39 6.68 5.15
CA ILE A 5 0.16 6.18 3.91
C ILE A 5 1.68 5.94 4.03
N TYR A 6 2.36 6.72 4.88
CA TYR A 6 3.78 6.54 5.12
C TYR A 6 4.06 5.21 5.81
N ASP A 7 3.23 4.86 6.79
CA ASP A 7 3.39 3.60 7.50
C ASP A 7 3.16 2.42 6.57
N ILE A 8 2.12 2.50 5.76
CA ILE A 8 1.80 1.45 4.81
C ILE A 8 2.93 1.27 3.80
N ALA A 9 3.46 2.37 3.27
CA ALA A 9 4.55 2.31 2.29
C ALA A 9 5.79 1.66 2.89
N ARG A 10 6.11 1.99 4.14
CA ARG A 10 7.27 1.43 4.81
C ARG A 10 7.13 -0.07 5.03
N VAL A 11 5.99 -0.51 5.54
CA VAL A 11 5.74 -1.93 5.81
C VAL A 11 5.69 -2.71 4.51
N ALA A 12 5.04 -2.15 3.49
CA ALA A 12 4.93 -2.80 2.19
C ALA A 12 6.23 -2.80 1.39
N GLY A 13 7.14 -1.88 1.71
CA GLY A 13 8.40 -1.77 0.98
C GLY A 13 8.23 -1.13 -0.39
N VAL A 14 7.27 -0.23 -0.54
CA VAL A 14 6.99 0.46 -1.80
C VAL A 14 6.93 1.96 -1.55
N SER A 15 6.84 2.74 -2.64
CA SER A 15 6.73 4.19 -2.51
C SER A 15 5.33 4.60 -2.08
N LYS A 16 5.23 5.82 -1.54
CA LYS A 16 3.93 6.38 -1.18
C LYS A 16 3.02 6.49 -2.39
N SER A 17 3.60 6.81 -3.54
CA SER A 17 2.84 6.90 -4.79
C SER A 17 2.17 5.57 -5.11
N THR A 18 2.90 4.47 -4.92
CA THR A 18 2.36 3.14 -5.16
C THR A 18 1.20 2.84 -4.22
N VAL A 19 1.34 3.18 -2.94
CA VAL A 19 0.26 2.97 -1.98
C VAL A 19 -0.97 3.77 -2.39
N SER A 20 -0.78 5.03 -2.76
CA SER A 20 -1.88 5.88 -3.20
C SER A 20 -2.61 5.29 -4.40
N ARG A 21 -1.86 4.78 -5.38
CA ARG A 21 -2.46 4.16 -6.55
C ARG A 21 -3.30 2.94 -6.19
N VAL A 22 -2.79 2.12 -5.28
CA VAL A 22 -3.53 0.94 -4.84
C VAL A 22 -4.83 1.35 -4.14
N LEU A 23 -4.76 2.35 -3.27
CA LEU A 23 -5.94 2.81 -2.55
C LEU A 23 -6.96 3.45 -3.48
N ASN A 24 -6.51 4.04 -4.58
CA ASN A 24 -7.41 4.62 -5.58
C ASN A 24 -7.84 3.61 -6.64
N LYS A 25 -7.50 2.35 -6.47
CA LYS A 25 -7.90 1.26 -7.36
C LYS A 25 -7.51 1.49 -8.82
N GLN A 26 -6.32 2.05 -9.02
CA GLN A 26 -5.82 2.26 -10.38
C GLN A 26 -5.47 0.93 -11.03
N THR A 27 -5.60 0.86 -12.35
CA THR A 27 -5.47 -0.39 -13.08
C THR A 27 -4.05 -0.70 -13.51
N ASN A 28 -3.16 0.28 -13.50
CA ASN A 28 -1.79 0.09 -13.98
C ASN A 28 -0.80 -0.24 -12.87
N ILE A 29 -1.25 -0.96 -11.87
CA ILE A 29 -0.41 -1.39 -10.75
C ILE A 29 -0.13 -2.86 -10.90
N SER A 30 1.13 -3.28 -10.67
CA SER A 30 1.47 -4.70 -10.74
C SER A 30 0.76 -5.45 -9.62
N PRO A 31 0.37 -6.72 -9.87
CA PRO A 31 -0.26 -7.54 -8.82
C PRO A 31 0.62 -7.68 -7.58
N GLU A 32 1.95 -7.73 -7.77
CA GLU A 32 2.87 -7.84 -6.64
C GLU A 32 2.81 -6.63 -5.75
N ALA A 33 2.83 -5.42 -6.33
CA ALA A 33 2.78 -4.20 -5.55
C ALA A 33 1.46 -4.10 -4.80
N ARG A 34 0.36 -4.42 -5.47
CA ARG A 34 -0.95 -4.40 -4.83
C ARG A 34 -1.01 -5.36 -3.67
N ASP A 35 -0.50 -6.57 -3.85
CA ASP A 35 -0.51 -7.58 -2.79
C ASP A 35 0.30 -7.10 -1.57
N LYS A 36 1.46 -6.51 -1.81
CA LYS A 36 2.30 -6.00 -0.73
C LYS A 36 1.59 -4.92 0.07
N VAL A 37 0.92 -4.00 -0.61
CA VAL A 37 0.19 -2.92 0.04
C VAL A 37 -0.97 -3.46 0.85
N LEU A 38 -1.73 -4.39 0.29
CA LEU A 38 -2.88 -4.97 0.98
C LEU A 38 -2.44 -5.74 2.23
N LYS A 39 -1.33 -6.46 2.15
CA LYS A 39 -0.79 -7.14 3.31
C LYS A 39 -0.33 -6.17 4.39
N ALA A 40 0.29 -5.06 3.98
CA ALA A 40 0.74 -4.05 4.92
C ALA A 40 -0.45 -3.42 5.65
N ILE A 41 -1.53 -3.15 4.93
CA ILE A 41 -2.73 -2.60 5.53
C ILE A 41 -3.31 -3.58 6.56
N ASP A 42 -3.33 -4.85 6.22
CA ASP A 42 -3.83 -5.88 7.12
C ASP A 42 -2.99 -5.98 8.39
N GLU A 43 -1.67 -5.92 8.25
CA GLU A 43 -0.77 -5.99 9.40
C GLU A 43 -0.92 -4.78 10.32
N LEU A 44 -1.14 -3.61 9.75
CA LEU A 44 -1.23 -2.37 10.52
C LEU A 44 -2.62 -2.11 11.08
N ASN A 45 -3.57 -2.85 10.65
CA ASN A 45 -4.97 -2.63 11.05
C ASN A 45 -5.28 -3.29 12.39
#